data_0bce2fa0b9c50726ec0024b997512104
#
_entry.id   0bce2fa0b9c50726ec0024b997512104
#
_cell.length_a   1.000
_cell.length_b   1.000
_cell.length_c   1.000
_cell.angle_alpha   90.00
_cell.angle_beta   90.00
_cell.angle_gamma   90.00
#
_symmetry.space_group_name_H-M   'P 1'
#
loop_
_entity.id
_entity.type
_entity.pdbx_description
1 polymer ?
#
loop_
_entity_poly.entity_id
_entity_poly.type
_entity_poly.pdbx_seq_one_letter_code
_entity_poly.pdbx_strand_id
1 'polypeptide(L)'
;MGTKKNKRSPWAWIPTLYFAEGLPNIIVTGLSVVMYMQMGLTDAEVGLFTGWLALPWVIKPLWSPFIDLLKTKRWWVLTMQALIGASLAGIAFSIPTAFWFQATMCFFFLIAFCSATHDISADGFYMIELDEHNQTKFVGLRNTFYRLAIIFVNGFLVMLAGVLQVMFRNQIRFSWALIFYGLAGIFIGLWLYHSRFMPRPKEDVQTDRTVGEVAHELKNMFRTFFVKFGAKETVCVMLFLLFYRFPEALLNTMTKTFILRPNSQG
;
A
#
# COMPACT_ATOMS: atom_id res chain seq x y z
N MET A 1 -35.21 22.74 -13.88
CA MET A 1 -35.42 21.71 -12.81
C MET A 1 -34.27 20.73 -12.87
N GLY A 2 -33.21 21.00 -12.08
CA GLY A 2 -32.00 20.15 -12.07
C GLY A 2 -32.30 18.86 -11.33
N THR A 3 -32.16 17.74 -12.00
CA THR A 3 -32.20 16.41 -11.40
C THR A 3 -31.14 16.37 -10.29
N LYS A 4 -31.54 16.33 -9.02
CA LYS A 4 -30.70 16.04 -7.88
C LYS A 4 -30.02 14.68 -8.14
N LYS A 5 -28.79 14.71 -8.68
CA LYS A 5 -27.94 13.53 -8.74
C LYS A 5 -27.83 12.98 -7.32
N ASN A 6 -28.22 11.75 -7.15
CA ASN A 6 -28.07 11.00 -5.91
C ASN A 6 -26.56 10.79 -5.65
N LYS A 7 -25.85 11.87 -5.25
CA LYS A 7 -24.44 11.81 -4.89
C LYS A 7 -24.34 10.96 -3.63
N ARG A 8 -23.70 9.82 -3.74
CA ARG A 8 -23.42 8.99 -2.56
C ARG A 8 -22.62 9.81 -1.54
N SER A 9 -23.00 9.69 -0.28
CA SER A 9 -22.33 10.43 0.80
C SER A 9 -20.83 10.08 0.83
N PRO A 10 -19.92 11.06 0.93
CA PRO A 10 -18.48 10.81 1.10
C PRO A 10 -18.17 9.92 2.31
N TRP A 11 -18.97 9.98 3.37
CA TRP A 11 -18.87 9.11 4.53
C TRP A 11 -19.01 7.61 4.22
N ALA A 12 -19.69 7.26 3.13
CA ALA A 12 -19.89 5.86 2.77
C ALA A 12 -18.65 5.20 2.14
N TRP A 13 -17.68 5.98 1.61
CA TRP A 13 -16.56 5.39 0.88
C TRP A 13 -15.19 5.89 1.35
N ILE A 14 -15.06 7.14 1.83
CA ILE A 14 -13.76 7.70 2.25
C ILE A 14 -13.15 6.90 3.41
N PRO A 15 -13.87 6.61 4.50
CA PRO A 15 -13.31 5.87 5.62
C PRO A 15 -12.72 4.51 5.22
N THR A 16 -13.51 3.72 4.52
CA THR A 16 -13.12 2.37 4.09
C THR A 16 -12.06 2.38 3.00
N LEU A 17 -12.06 3.39 2.10
CA LEU A 17 -11.06 3.54 1.06
C LEU A 17 -9.67 3.81 1.65
N TYR A 18 -9.56 4.76 2.59
CA TYR A 18 -8.28 5.10 3.21
C TYR A 18 -7.82 4.08 4.24
N PHE A 19 -8.74 3.35 4.85
CA PHE A 19 -8.38 2.15 5.61
C PHE A 19 -7.79 1.07 4.68
N ALA A 20 -8.41 0.81 3.53
CA ALA A 20 -7.91 -0.12 2.52
C ALA A 20 -6.56 0.33 1.91
N GLU A 21 -6.28 1.63 1.84
CA GLU A 21 -5.02 2.19 1.37
C GLU A 21 -3.88 1.94 2.37
N GLY A 22 -4.14 2.16 3.67
CA GLY A 22 -3.12 1.98 4.71
C GLY A 22 -2.74 0.53 4.98
N LEU A 23 -3.68 -0.42 4.82
CA LEU A 23 -3.45 -1.83 5.15
C LEU A 23 -2.27 -2.45 4.39
N PRO A 24 -2.21 -2.43 3.03
CA PRO A 24 -1.16 -3.14 2.30
C PRO A 24 0.23 -2.57 2.56
N ASN A 25 0.34 -1.25 2.72
CA ASN A 25 1.61 -0.60 3.04
C ASN A 25 2.21 -1.17 4.33
N ILE A 26 1.41 -1.23 5.40
CA ILE A 26 1.87 -1.72 6.71
C ILE A 26 2.02 -3.25 6.72
N ILE A 27 1.19 -3.97 5.97
CA ILE A 27 1.37 -5.43 5.80
C ILE A 27 2.73 -5.72 5.17
N VAL A 28 3.11 -4.99 4.12
CA VAL A 28 4.38 -5.19 3.42
C VAL A 28 5.58 -4.69 4.23
N THR A 29 5.49 -3.51 4.86
CA THR A 29 6.63 -2.88 5.56
C THR A 29 6.72 -3.22 7.04
N GLY A 30 5.68 -3.80 7.62
CA GLY A 30 5.58 -4.09 9.04
C GLY A 30 5.32 -5.56 9.35
N LEU A 31 4.18 -6.08 8.91
CA LEU A 31 3.75 -7.44 9.23
C LEU A 31 4.68 -8.50 8.62
N SER A 32 5.17 -8.26 7.40
CA SER A 32 6.15 -9.16 6.74
C SER A 32 7.42 -9.31 7.56
N VAL A 33 7.92 -8.22 8.15
CA VAL A 33 9.11 -8.22 9.02
C VAL A 33 8.91 -9.18 10.20
N VAL A 34 7.78 -9.02 10.92
CA VAL A 34 7.44 -9.87 12.07
C VAL A 34 7.31 -11.34 11.66
N MET A 35 6.61 -11.58 10.54
CA MET A 35 6.44 -12.94 10.02
C MET A 35 7.78 -13.61 9.69
N TYR A 36 8.65 -12.92 8.95
CA TYR A 36 9.95 -13.48 8.54
C TYR A 36 10.88 -13.72 9.73
N MET A 37 10.90 -12.83 10.71
CA MET A 37 11.66 -13.05 11.95
C MET A 37 11.16 -14.29 12.69
N GLN A 38 9.86 -14.46 12.86
CA GLN A 38 9.29 -15.63 13.53
C GLN A 38 9.47 -16.93 12.73
N MET A 39 9.62 -16.83 11.42
CA MET A 39 9.94 -17.97 10.55
C MET A 39 11.42 -18.33 10.50
N GLY A 40 12.27 -17.58 11.22
CA GLY A 40 13.67 -17.93 11.47
C GLY A 40 14.67 -17.23 10.55
N LEU A 41 14.28 -16.18 9.82
CA LEU A 41 15.25 -15.34 9.09
C LEU A 41 16.04 -14.48 10.08
N THR A 42 17.30 -14.25 9.76
CA THR A 42 18.19 -13.36 10.52
C THR A 42 17.79 -11.89 10.32
N ASP A 43 18.13 -11.02 11.27
CA ASP A 43 17.85 -9.58 11.19
C ASP A 43 18.42 -8.94 9.91
N ALA A 44 19.60 -9.39 9.48
CA ALA A 44 20.24 -8.90 8.26
C ALA A 44 19.46 -9.30 6.99
N GLU A 45 19.00 -10.54 6.92
CA GLU A 45 18.17 -11.03 5.82
C GLU A 45 16.82 -10.29 5.76
N VAL A 46 16.16 -10.17 6.93
CA VAL A 46 14.89 -9.43 7.01
C VAL A 46 15.08 -7.98 6.57
N GLY A 47 16.10 -7.29 7.06
CA GLY A 47 16.38 -5.90 6.67
C GLY A 47 16.68 -5.75 5.18
N LEU A 48 17.48 -6.67 4.62
CA LEU A 48 17.82 -6.66 3.19
C LEU A 48 16.58 -6.89 2.31
N PHE A 49 15.84 -7.96 2.56
CA PHE A 49 14.74 -8.37 1.69
C PHE A 49 13.53 -7.45 1.82
N THR A 50 13.16 -7.05 3.05
CA THR A 50 12.02 -6.16 3.24
C THR A 50 12.32 -4.72 2.82
N GLY A 51 13.60 -4.31 2.83
CA GLY A 51 14.03 -3.01 2.29
C GLY A 51 13.69 -2.84 0.81
N TRP A 52 13.86 -3.90 0.00
CA TRP A 52 13.49 -3.88 -1.41
C TRP A 52 11.98 -3.75 -1.64
N LEU A 53 11.16 -4.21 -0.70
CA LEU A 53 9.70 -4.11 -0.80
C LEU A 53 9.20 -2.66 -0.75
N ALA A 54 10.00 -1.71 -0.24
CA ALA A 54 9.65 -0.30 -0.22
C ALA A 54 9.84 0.42 -1.57
N LEU A 55 10.59 -0.19 -2.51
CA LEU A 55 10.89 0.42 -3.82
C LEU A 55 9.67 0.90 -4.59
N PRO A 56 8.55 0.15 -4.69
CA PRO A 56 7.40 0.60 -5.47
C PRO A 56 6.89 1.97 -5.04
N TRP A 57 6.86 2.29 -3.74
CA TRP A 57 6.42 3.62 -3.28
C TRP A 57 7.42 4.73 -3.62
N VAL A 58 8.71 4.42 -3.70
CA VAL A 58 9.75 5.40 -4.07
C VAL A 58 9.66 5.75 -5.55
N ILE A 59 9.48 4.72 -6.40
CA ILE A 59 9.48 4.89 -7.85
C ILE A 59 8.08 5.13 -8.46
N LYS A 60 7.02 5.18 -7.62
CA LYS A 60 5.63 5.39 -8.09
C LYS A 60 5.43 6.61 -9.02
N PRO A 61 6.19 7.75 -8.91
CA PRO A 61 6.04 8.85 -9.85
C PRO A 61 6.35 8.47 -11.30
N LEU A 62 7.15 7.41 -11.54
CA LEU A 62 7.51 6.98 -12.89
C LEU A 62 6.34 6.40 -13.68
N TRP A 63 5.37 5.76 -13.00
CA TRP A 63 4.20 5.19 -13.69
C TRP A 63 2.89 5.89 -13.36
N SER A 64 2.88 6.86 -12.45
CA SER A 64 1.69 7.63 -12.12
C SER A 64 0.96 8.20 -13.35
N PRO A 65 1.64 8.80 -14.35
CA PRO A 65 0.99 9.31 -15.53
C PRO A 65 0.29 8.24 -16.40
N PHE A 66 0.80 7.00 -16.39
CA PHE A 66 0.17 5.90 -17.13
C PHE A 66 -1.17 5.48 -16.52
N ILE A 67 -1.33 5.66 -15.20
CA ILE A 67 -2.59 5.37 -14.52
C ILE A 67 -3.70 6.33 -14.98
N ASP A 68 -3.34 7.57 -15.29
CA ASP A 68 -4.28 8.60 -15.78
C ASP A 68 -4.76 8.33 -17.20
N LEU A 69 -3.97 7.58 -17.98
CA LEU A 69 -4.24 7.33 -19.38
C LEU A 69 -5.05 6.09 -19.64
N LEU A 70 -4.70 5.00 -18.95
CA LEU A 70 -5.15 3.68 -19.38
C LEU A 70 -6.60 3.38 -19.00
N LYS A 71 -7.05 3.84 -17.84
CA LYS A 71 -8.40 3.57 -17.33
C LYS A 71 -8.82 4.63 -16.31
N THR A 72 -10.10 4.56 -15.89
CA THR A 72 -10.64 5.42 -14.83
C THR A 72 -9.97 5.16 -13.47
N LYS A 73 -9.91 6.19 -12.62
CA LYS A 73 -9.36 6.05 -11.26
C LYS A 73 -10.13 5.00 -10.45
N ARG A 74 -11.46 4.98 -10.57
CA ARG A 74 -12.30 3.97 -9.93
C ARG A 74 -11.94 2.54 -10.38
N TRP A 75 -11.66 2.33 -11.67
CA TRP A 75 -11.28 1.02 -12.20
C TRP A 75 -9.96 0.56 -11.56
N TRP A 76 -8.95 1.44 -11.49
CA TRP A 76 -7.68 1.14 -10.88
C TRP A 76 -7.82 0.78 -9.40
N VAL A 77 -8.57 1.58 -8.60
CA VAL A 77 -8.83 1.27 -7.18
C VAL A 77 -9.37 -0.13 -7.01
N LEU A 78 -10.44 -0.48 -7.75
CA LEU A 78 -11.09 -1.78 -7.63
C LEU A 78 -10.17 -2.93 -8.08
N THR A 79 -9.45 -2.75 -9.20
CA THR A 79 -8.55 -3.78 -9.71
C THR A 79 -7.38 -4.03 -8.76
N MET A 80 -6.79 -2.95 -8.20
CA MET A 80 -5.70 -3.10 -7.24
C MET A 80 -6.17 -3.78 -5.95
N GLN A 81 -7.36 -3.46 -5.43
CA GLN A 81 -7.92 -4.15 -4.27
C GLN A 81 -8.14 -5.65 -4.52
N ALA A 82 -8.65 -6.02 -5.69
CA ALA A 82 -8.82 -7.43 -6.05
C ALA A 82 -7.45 -8.15 -6.14
N LEU A 83 -6.45 -7.53 -6.76
CA LEU A 83 -5.10 -8.08 -6.88
C LEU A 83 -4.40 -8.21 -5.52
N ILE A 84 -4.56 -7.22 -4.63
CA ILE A 84 -4.04 -7.28 -3.26
C ILE A 84 -4.70 -8.45 -2.51
N GLY A 85 -6.02 -8.58 -2.57
CA GLY A 85 -6.74 -9.69 -1.95
C GLY A 85 -6.28 -11.05 -2.47
N ALA A 86 -6.14 -11.20 -3.79
CA ALA A 86 -5.62 -12.41 -4.41
C ALA A 86 -4.17 -12.71 -3.99
N SER A 87 -3.32 -11.69 -3.92
CA SER A 87 -1.92 -11.84 -3.49
C SER A 87 -1.80 -12.24 -2.02
N LEU A 88 -2.65 -11.70 -1.14
CA LEU A 88 -2.71 -12.11 0.26
C LEU A 88 -3.14 -13.59 0.41
N ALA A 89 -4.10 -14.03 -0.39
CA ALA A 89 -4.46 -15.45 -0.46
C ALA A 89 -3.30 -16.30 -1.00
N GLY A 90 -2.56 -15.78 -2.00
CA GLY A 90 -1.35 -16.41 -2.53
C GLY A 90 -0.25 -16.57 -1.49
N ILE A 91 -0.02 -15.57 -0.64
CA ILE A 91 0.90 -15.65 0.50
C ILE A 91 0.46 -16.77 1.44
N ALA A 92 -0.82 -16.76 1.87
CA ALA A 92 -1.36 -17.77 2.77
C ALA A 92 -1.17 -19.19 2.23
N PHE A 93 -1.44 -19.39 0.96
CA PHE A 93 -1.28 -20.68 0.28
C PHE A 93 0.20 -21.09 0.16
N SER A 94 1.10 -20.14 0.00
CA SER A 94 2.53 -20.41 -0.21
C SER A 94 3.29 -20.73 1.08
N ILE A 95 2.86 -20.21 2.23
CA ILE A 95 3.54 -20.40 3.53
C ILE A 95 3.83 -21.87 3.89
N PRO A 96 2.93 -22.84 3.66
CA PRO A 96 3.20 -24.25 4.02
C PRO A 96 4.10 -24.98 2.99
N THR A 97 4.47 -24.36 1.87
CA THR A 97 5.26 -25.00 0.81
C THR A 97 6.76 -24.98 1.10
N ALA A 98 7.55 -25.79 0.38
CA ALA A 98 9.00 -25.83 0.51
C ALA A 98 9.68 -24.54 0.02
N PHE A 99 9.09 -23.84 -0.96
CA PHE A 99 9.59 -22.57 -1.54
C PHE A 99 8.85 -21.33 -0.99
N TRP A 100 8.35 -21.44 0.25
CA TRP A 100 7.55 -20.42 0.90
C TRP A 100 8.16 -19.01 0.86
N PHE A 101 9.49 -18.92 1.06
CA PHE A 101 10.16 -17.62 1.12
C PHE A 101 10.11 -16.89 -0.22
N GLN A 102 10.52 -17.56 -1.31
CA GLN A 102 10.53 -16.97 -2.64
C GLN A 102 9.11 -16.60 -3.10
N ALA A 103 8.15 -17.48 -2.85
CA ALA A 103 6.76 -17.24 -3.23
C ALA A 103 6.14 -16.07 -2.43
N THR A 104 6.32 -16.03 -1.12
CA THR A 104 5.79 -14.93 -0.30
C THR A 104 6.44 -13.61 -0.64
N MET A 105 7.76 -13.57 -0.92
CA MET A 105 8.47 -12.37 -1.39
C MET A 105 7.90 -11.86 -2.70
N CYS A 106 7.64 -12.75 -3.66
CA CYS A 106 7.04 -12.38 -4.94
C CYS A 106 5.65 -11.75 -4.75
N PHE A 107 4.80 -12.35 -3.92
CA PHE A 107 3.48 -11.80 -3.61
C PHE A 107 3.56 -10.49 -2.82
N PHE A 108 4.46 -10.33 -1.86
CA PHE A 108 4.66 -9.06 -1.16
C PHE A 108 5.11 -7.96 -2.13
N PHE A 109 5.99 -8.28 -3.07
CA PHE A 109 6.42 -7.33 -4.09
C PHE A 109 5.24 -6.92 -4.99
N LEU A 110 4.40 -7.87 -5.39
CA LEU A 110 3.18 -7.59 -6.14
C LEU A 110 2.21 -6.71 -5.33
N ILE A 111 2.01 -7.01 -4.04
CA ILE A 111 1.18 -6.17 -3.14
C ILE A 111 1.76 -4.76 -3.07
N ALA A 112 3.08 -4.61 -2.97
CA ALA A 112 3.72 -3.30 -2.89
C ALA A 112 3.44 -2.44 -4.16
N PHE A 113 3.55 -3.03 -5.36
CA PHE A 113 3.19 -2.36 -6.61
C PHE A 113 1.70 -2.04 -6.69
N CYS A 114 0.85 -2.99 -6.32
CA CYS A 114 -0.59 -2.79 -6.31
C CYS A 114 -0.99 -1.69 -5.30
N SER A 115 -0.38 -1.67 -4.12
CA SER A 115 -0.61 -0.64 -3.11
C SER A 115 -0.17 0.74 -3.58
N ALA A 116 1.04 0.88 -4.12
CA ALA A 116 1.52 2.15 -4.66
C ALA A 116 0.62 2.68 -5.80
N THR A 117 0.08 1.78 -6.63
CA THR A 117 -0.88 2.12 -7.70
C THR A 117 -2.26 2.47 -7.13
N HIS A 118 -2.70 1.75 -6.09
CA HIS A 118 -3.93 2.04 -5.36
C HIS A 118 -3.90 3.44 -4.74
N ASP A 119 -2.80 3.82 -4.07
CA ASP A 119 -2.59 5.15 -3.47
C ASP A 119 -2.80 6.27 -4.51
N ILE A 120 -2.11 6.18 -5.67
CA ILE A 120 -2.24 7.16 -6.76
C ILE A 120 -3.69 7.27 -7.23
N SER A 121 -4.34 6.12 -7.36
CA SER A 121 -5.70 6.06 -7.91
C SER A 121 -6.74 6.52 -6.89
N ALA A 122 -6.58 6.20 -5.62
CA ALA A 122 -7.45 6.61 -4.53
C ALA A 122 -7.38 8.13 -4.31
N ASP A 123 -6.18 8.69 -4.30
CA ASP A 123 -5.97 10.14 -4.18
C ASP A 123 -6.51 10.89 -5.41
N GLY A 124 -6.26 10.39 -6.61
CA GLY A 124 -6.83 10.97 -7.83
C GLY A 124 -8.37 10.88 -7.84
N PHE A 125 -8.94 9.77 -7.40
CA PHE A 125 -10.40 9.62 -7.29
C PHE A 125 -11.01 10.58 -6.26
N TYR A 126 -10.34 10.76 -5.11
CA TYR A 126 -10.74 11.72 -4.09
C TYR A 126 -10.80 13.16 -4.63
N MET A 127 -9.80 13.57 -5.43
CA MET A 127 -9.75 14.89 -6.03
C MET A 127 -10.82 15.10 -7.10
N ILE A 128 -11.19 14.07 -7.87
CA ILE A 128 -12.22 14.15 -8.93
C ILE A 128 -13.63 14.18 -8.34
N GLU A 129 -13.90 13.36 -7.31
CA GLU A 129 -15.26 13.24 -6.77
C GLU A 129 -15.64 14.38 -5.84
N LEU A 130 -14.68 15.03 -5.16
CA LEU A 130 -14.91 16.05 -4.16
C LEU A 130 -14.48 17.44 -4.65
N ASP A 131 -15.31 18.44 -4.37
CA ASP A 131 -14.96 19.85 -4.47
C ASP A 131 -13.94 20.27 -3.37
N GLU A 132 -13.26 21.38 -3.55
CA GLU A 132 -12.20 21.87 -2.63
C GLU A 132 -12.66 21.98 -1.17
N HIS A 133 -13.91 22.42 -0.96
CA HIS A 133 -14.49 22.54 0.38
C HIS A 133 -14.61 21.17 1.06
N ASN A 134 -15.13 20.18 0.35
CA ASN A 134 -15.25 18.82 0.87
C ASN A 134 -13.89 18.12 0.99
N GLN A 135 -12.94 18.35 0.08
CA GLN A 135 -11.58 17.85 0.21
C GLN A 135 -10.95 18.29 1.52
N THR A 136 -11.03 19.60 1.84
CA THR A 136 -10.52 20.14 3.10
C THR A 136 -11.22 19.54 4.34
N LYS A 137 -12.54 19.37 4.24
CA LYS A 137 -13.35 18.80 5.34
C LYS A 137 -12.98 17.34 5.64
N PHE A 138 -12.72 16.54 4.62
CA PHE A 138 -12.47 15.10 4.79
C PHE A 138 -10.99 14.72 4.90
N VAL A 139 -10.04 15.66 4.77
CA VAL A 139 -8.61 15.37 4.90
C VAL A 139 -8.22 14.77 6.26
N GLY A 140 -8.82 15.25 7.34
CA GLY A 140 -8.61 14.69 8.66
C GLY A 140 -9.11 13.24 8.78
N LEU A 141 -10.27 12.96 8.17
CA LEU A 141 -10.84 11.62 8.14
C LEU A 141 -9.96 10.62 7.38
N ARG A 142 -9.42 11.01 6.22
CA ARG A 142 -8.42 10.23 5.46
C ARG A 142 -7.29 9.77 6.40
N ASN A 143 -6.63 10.75 7.02
CA ASN A 143 -5.48 10.49 7.87
C ASN A 143 -5.83 9.61 9.08
N THR A 144 -7.02 9.80 9.65
CA THR A 144 -7.51 9.00 10.77
C THR A 144 -7.67 7.53 10.37
N PHE A 145 -8.36 7.25 9.28
CA PHE A 145 -8.59 5.87 8.85
C PHE A 145 -7.33 5.17 8.32
N TYR A 146 -6.42 5.93 7.69
CA TYR A 146 -5.09 5.42 7.37
C TYR A 146 -4.31 5.01 8.63
N ARG A 147 -4.33 5.84 9.69
CA ARG A 147 -3.69 5.51 10.98
C ARG A 147 -4.37 4.36 11.69
N LEU A 148 -5.69 4.23 11.60
CA LEU A 148 -6.40 3.07 12.13
C LEU A 148 -5.95 1.77 11.48
N ALA A 149 -5.65 1.78 10.17
CA ALA A 149 -5.06 0.62 9.49
C ALA A 149 -3.68 0.26 10.08
N ILE A 150 -2.84 1.25 10.39
CA ILE A 150 -1.53 1.01 11.03
C ILE A 150 -1.71 0.34 12.41
N ILE A 151 -2.63 0.85 13.24
CA ILE A 151 -2.91 0.29 14.56
C ILE A 151 -3.49 -1.12 14.44
N PHE A 152 -4.39 -1.33 13.49
CA PHE A 152 -4.99 -2.64 13.23
C PHE A 152 -3.92 -3.69 12.87
N VAL A 153 -3.00 -3.37 11.96
CA VAL A 153 -1.96 -4.31 11.53
C VAL A 153 -0.93 -4.54 12.62
N ASN A 154 -0.30 -3.48 13.14
CA ASN A 154 0.81 -3.62 14.09
C ASN A 154 0.33 -4.02 15.51
N GLY A 155 -0.89 -3.66 15.90
CA GLY A 155 -1.45 -4.03 17.18
C GLY A 155 -2.23 -5.34 17.10
N PHE A 156 -3.41 -5.29 16.47
CA PHE A 156 -4.35 -6.41 16.49
C PHE A 156 -3.83 -7.65 15.75
N LEU A 157 -3.30 -7.51 14.52
CA LEU A 157 -2.88 -8.69 13.76
C LEU A 157 -1.63 -9.35 14.32
N VAL A 158 -0.68 -8.57 14.82
CA VAL A 158 0.52 -9.14 15.48
C VAL A 158 0.14 -9.88 16.77
N MET A 159 -0.74 -9.28 17.58
CA MET A 159 -1.29 -9.94 18.77
C MET A 159 -2.05 -11.22 18.38
N LEU A 160 -2.90 -11.16 17.37
CA LEU A 160 -3.66 -12.32 16.88
C LEU A 160 -2.73 -13.43 16.39
N ALA A 161 -1.63 -13.09 15.71
CA ALA A 161 -0.62 -14.08 15.30
C ALA A 161 -0.04 -14.80 16.52
N GLY A 162 0.30 -14.07 17.59
CA GLY A 162 0.78 -14.66 18.84
C GLY A 162 -0.25 -15.58 19.51
N VAL A 163 -1.51 -15.13 19.61
CA VAL A 163 -2.60 -15.94 20.16
C VAL A 163 -2.83 -17.24 19.35
N LEU A 164 -2.83 -17.15 18.03
CA LEU A 164 -2.97 -18.32 17.16
C LEU A 164 -1.82 -19.31 17.32
N GLN A 165 -0.58 -18.82 17.49
CA GLN A 165 0.57 -19.69 17.75
C GLN A 165 0.41 -20.46 19.05
N VAL A 166 -0.05 -19.84 20.13
CA VAL A 166 -0.33 -20.51 21.40
C VAL A 166 -1.45 -21.55 21.22
N MET A 167 -2.54 -21.17 20.55
CA MET A 167 -3.67 -22.08 20.31
C MET A 167 -3.31 -23.31 19.48
N PHE A 168 -2.46 -23.12 18.47
CA PHE A 168 -2.05 -24.19 17.55
C PHE A 168 -0.69 -24.83 17.92
N ARG A 169 -0.32 -24.82 19.19
CA ARG A 169 0.88 -25.51 19.72
C ARG A 169 2.16 -25.11 18.98
N ASN A 170 2.39 -23.82 18.82
CA ASN A 170 3.53 -23.21 18.13
C ASN A 170 3.70 -23.58 16.64
N GLN A 171 2.62 -23.92 15.96
CA GLN A 171 2.65 -24.06 14.51
C GLN A 171 2.69 -22.67 13.83
N ILE A 172 3.86 -22.08 13.82
CA ILE A 172 4.10 -20.70 13.34
C ILE A 172 3.57 -20.51 11.92
N ARG A 173 3.93 -21.42 10.99
CA ARG A 173 3.50 -21.33 9.58
C ARG A 173 1.99 -21.37 9.42
N PHE A 174 1.33 -22.27 10.13
CA PHE A 174 -0.12 -22.39 10.07
C PHE A 174 -0.82 -21.14 10.61
N SER A 175 -0.34 -20.60 11.72
CA SER A 175 -0.88 -19.37 12.32
C SER A 175 -0.77 -18.18 11.37
N TRP A 176 0.36 -18.01 10.71
CA TRP A 176 0.54 -16.95 9.71
C TRP A 176 -0.32 -17.15 8.47
N ALA A 177 -0.47 -18.38 7.99
CA ALA A 177 -1.37 -18.67 6.87
C ALA A 177 -2.82 -18.25 7.18
N LEU A 178 -3.32 -18.53 8.40
CA LEU A 178 -4.65 -18.09 8.83
C LEU A 178 -4.79 -16.56 8.85
N ILE A 179 -3.77 -15.84 9.32
CA ILE A 179 -3.76 -14.37 9.30
C ILE A 179 -3.92 -13.84 7.86
N PHE A 180 -3.14 -14.37 6.92
CA PHE A 180 -3.20 -13.93 5.53
C PHE A 180 -4.49 -14.35 4.82
N TYR A 181 -5.08 -15.49 5.15
CA TYR A 181 -6.44 -15.84 4.67
C TYR A 181 -7.48 -14.88 5.22
N GLY A 182 -7.40 -14.50 6.50
CA GLY A 182 -8.28 -13.49 7.09
C GLY A 182 -8.15 -12.13 6.41
N LEU A 183 -6.92 -11.69 6.15
CA LEU A 183 -6.64 -10.45 5.42
C LEU A 183 -7.15 -10.49 3.97
N ALA A 184 -6.98 -11.61 3.27
CA ALA A 184 -7.54 -11.80 1.94
C ALA A 184 -9.07 -11.66 1.96
N GLY A 185 -9.74 -12.26 2.96
CA GLY A 185 -11.19 -12.13 3.17
C GLY A 185 -11.61 -10.67 3.41
N ILE A 186 -10.87 -9.92 4.23
CA ILE A 186 -11.10 -8.48 4.47
C ILE A 186 -10.98 -7.70 3.15
N PHE A 187 -9.94 -7.94 2.35
CA PHE A 187 -9.74 -7.24 1.08
C PHE A 187 -10.81 -7.58 0.04
N ILE A 188 -11.24 -8.82 -0.04
CA ILE A 188 -12.36 -9.23 -0.89
C ILE A 188 -13.65 -8.53 -0.44
N GLY A 189 -13.90 -8.46 0.87
CA GLY A 189 -15.03 -7.73 1.44
C GLY A 189 -14.99 -6.24 1.11
N LEU A 190 -13.82 -5.58 1.25
CA LEU A 190 -13.62 -4.18 0.88
C LEU A 190 -13.81 -3.96 -0.62
N TRP A 191 -13.28 -4.83 -1.46
CA TRP A 191 -13.48 -4.79 -2.91
C TRP A 191 -14.96 -4.90 -3.29
N LEU A 192 -15.72 -5.85 -2.72
CA LEU A 192 -17.15 -6.00 -2.92
C LEU A 192 -17.91 -4.74 -2.47
N TYR A 193 -17.57 -4.22 -1.30
CA TYR A 193 -18.14 -2.99 -0.77
C TYR A 193 -17.88 -1.81 -1.70
N HIS A 194 -16.63 -1.56 -2.08
CA HIS A 194 -16.27 -0.45 -2.95
C HIS A 194 -16.84 -0.60 -4.37
N SER A 195 -16.92 -1.82 -4.90
CA SER A 195 -17.56 -2.07 -6.20
C SER A 195 -19.02 -1.60 -6.22
N ARG A 196 -19.71 -1.69 -5.05
CA ARG A 196 -21.13 -1.34 -4.89
C ARG A 196 -21.34 0.11 -4.45
N PHE A 197 -20.51 0.61 -3.51
CA PHE A 197 -20.76 1.89 -2.82
C PHE A 197 -19.91 3.05 -3.33
N MET A 198 -18.80 2.80 -4.00
CA MET A 198 -17.95 3.84 -4.56
C MET A 198 -18.68 4.57 -5.71
N PRO A 199 -18.74 5.92 -5.72
CA PRO A 199 -19.43 6.68 -6.76
C PRO A 199 -18.80 6.46 -8.15
N ARG A 200 -19.52 6.95 -9.18
CA ARG A 200 -19.06 6.93 -10.59
C ARG A 200 -19.12 8.35 -11.12
N PRO A 201 -18.12 9.18 -10.84
CA PRO A 201 -18.09 10.55 -11.34
C PRO A 201 -18.03 10.55 -12.87
N LYS A 202 -18.69 11.55 -13.50
CA LYS A 202 -18.66 11.71 -14.97
C LYS A 202 -17.30 12.21 -15.44
N GLU A 203 -16.59 12.84 -14.56
CA GLU A 203 -15.26 13.43 -14.74
C GLU A 203 -14.15 12.38 -14.71
N ASP A 204 -14.42 11.17 -14.14
CA ASP A 204 -13.50 10.02 -14.15
C ASP A 204 -13.58 9.29 -15.50
N VAL A 205 -13.07 9.93 -16.52
CA VAL A 205 -13.03 9.40 -17.89
C VAL A 205 -11.60 8.99 -18.26
N GLN A 206 -11.51 7.98 -19.10
CA GLN A 206 -10.25 7.61 -19.72
C GLN A 206 -9.83 8.74 -20.66
N THR A 207 -8.57 9.16 -20.57
CA THR A 207 -8.01 10.17 -21.46
C THR A 207 -7.65 9.52 -22.81
N ASP A 208 -8.03 10.13 -23.94
CA ASP A 208 -7.71 9.65 -25.29
C ASP A 208 -6.24 9.91 -25.71
N ARG A 209 -5.34 9.98 -24.75
CA ARG A 209 -3.91 10.21 -25.01
C ARG A 209 -3.20 8.90 -25.31
N THR A 210 -2.28 8.93 -26.26
CA THR A 210 -1.43 7.79 -26.60
C THR A 210 -0.30 7.61 -25.59
N VAL A 211 0.17 6.40 -25.41
CA VAL A 211 1.34 6.09 -24.54
C VAL A 211 2.56 6.92 -24.94
N GLY A 212 2.74 7.20 -26.24
CA GLY A 212 3.83 8.05 -26.74
C GLY A 212 3.73 9.51 -26.29
N GLU A 213 2.55 10.09 -26.30
CA GLU A 213 2.31 11.47 -25.82
C GLU A 213 2.63 11.61 -24.35
N VAL A 214 2.27 10.63 -23.53
CA VAL A 214 2.55 10.64 -22.10
C VAL A 214 4.02 10.41 -21.79
N ALA A 215 4.68 9.51 -22.48
CA ALA A 215 6.11 9.34 -22.35
C ALA A 215 6.85 10.66 -22.72
N HIS A 216 6.36 11.36 -23.74
CA HIS A 216 6.89 12.66 -24.13
C HIS A 216 6.63 13.75 -23.06
N GLU A 217 5.41 13.82 -22.49
CA GLU A 217 5.10 14.74 -21.40
C GLU A 217 5.94 14.44 -20.15
N LEU A 218 6.10 13.17 -19.79
CA LEU A 218 6.96 12.73 -18.67
C LEU A 218 8.40 13.20 -18.89
N LYS A 219 8.95 12.94 -20.09
CA LYS A 219 10.28 13.41 -20.46
C LYS A 219 10.40 14.94 -20.36
N ASN A 220 9.37 15.67 -20.79
CA ASN A 220 9.35 17.13 -20.72
C ASN A 220 9.22 17.62 -19.27
N MET A 221 8.43 16.96 -18.43
CA MET A 221 8.36 17.28 -16.98
C MET A 221 9.72 17.12 -16.31
N PHE A 222 10.40 15.98 -16.51
CA PHE A 222 11.73 15.77 -15.97
C PHE A 222 12.73 16.80 -16.52
N ARG A 223 12.72 17.02 -17.84
CA ARG A 223 13.58 18.03 -18.46
C ARG A 223 13.32 19.43 -17.88
N THR A 224 12.07 19.82 -17.76
CA THR A 224 11.69 21.15 -17.22
C THR A 224 12.12 21.29 -15.76
N PHE A 225 12.00 20.23 -14.97
CA PHE A 225 12.46 20.22 -13.59
C PHE A 225 13.97 20.46 -13.48
N PHE A 226 14.77 19.74 -14.28
CA PHE A 226 16.22 19.92 -14.32
C PHE A 226 16.64 21.27 -14.89
N VAL A 227 15.92 21.79 -15.88
CA VAL A 227 16.22 23.09 -16.49
C VAL A 227 15.82 24.25 -15.57
N LYS A 228 14.68 24.14 -14.88
CA LYS A 228 14.16 25.22 -14.03
C LYS A 228 14.98 25.42 -12.76
N PHE A 229 15.42 24.33 -12.15
CA PHE A 229 16.16 24.37 -10.88
C PHE A 229 17.68 24.24 -11.05
N GLY A 230 18.16 23.95 -12.26
CA GLY A 230 19.56 23.59 -12.46
C GLY A 230 19.88 22.14 -12.10
N ALA A 231 20.74 21.49 -12.85
CA ALA A 231 21.06 20.08 -12.62
C ALA A 231 21.73 19.85 -11.25
N LYS A 232 22.58 20.79 -10.82
CA LYS A 232 23.29 20.69 -9.54
C LYS A 232 22.37 20.83 -8.36
N GLU A 233 21.49 21.84 -8.34
CA GLU A 233 20.49 22.04 -7.28
C GLU A 233 19.50 20.88 -7.23
N THR A 234 19.04 20.39 -8.37
CA THR A 234 18.15 19.24 -8.45
C THR A 234 18.79 18.00 -7.83
N VAL A 235 20.04 17.68 -8.18
CA VAL A 235 20.77 16.54 -7.61
C VAL A 235 20.97 16.73 -6.11
N CYS A 236 21.34 17.93 -5.65
CA CYS A 236 21.49 18.23 -4.22
C CYS A 236 20.17 18.00 -3.45
N VAL A 237 19.04 18.48 -3.98
CA VAL A 237 17.70 18.27 -3.35
C VAL A 237 17.33 16.81 -3.35
N MET A 238 17.55 16.08 -4.44
CA MET A 238 17.28 14.64 -4.51
C MET A 238 18.12 13.84 -3.50
N LEU A 239 19.43 14.14 -3.43
CA LEU A 239 20.32 13.53 -2.44
C LEU A 239 19.90 13.87 -1.01
N PHE A 240 19.56 15.13 -0.74
CA PHE A 240 19.05 15.54 0.56
C PHE A 240 17.79 14.77 0.96
N LEU A 241 16.80 14.66 0.08
CA LEU A 241 15.57 13.91 0.35
C LEU A 241 15.85 12.43 0.58
N LEU A 242 16.76 11.84 -0.18
CA LEU A 242 17.16 10.45 -0.02
C LEU A 242 17.87 10.23 1.33
N PHE A 243 18.85 11.07 1.66
CA PHE A 243 19.58 10.96 2.92
C PHE A 243 18.73 11.33 4.13
N TYR A 244 17.72 12.18 3.98
CA TYR A 244 16.75 12.49 5.04
C TYR A 244 15.81 11.30 5.33
N ARG A 245 15.33 10.64 4.27
CA ARG A 245 14.41 9.51 4.39
C ARG A 245 15.07 8.19 4.80
N PHE A 246 16.32 8.01 4.42
CA PHE A 246 17.07 6.77 4.66
C PHE A 246 17.22 6.41 6.15
N PRO A 247 17.65 7.32 7.04
CA PRO A 247 17.72 7.03 8.47
C PRO A 247 16.36 6.70 9.09
N GLU A 248 15.29 7.38 8.67
CA GLU A 248 13.93 7.08 9.15
C GLU A 248 13.50 5.66 8.77
N ALA A 249 13.76 5.25 7.53
CA ALA A 249 13.45 3.89 7.07
C ALA A 249 14.24 2.83 7.83
N LEU A 250 15.55 3.06 8.02
CA LEU A 250 16.41 2.18 8.82
C LEU A 250 15.95 2.09 10.27
N LEU A 251 15.66 3.24 10.91
CA LEU A 251 15.19 3.28 12.29
C LEU A 251 13.89 2.48 12.46
N ASN A 252 12.93 2.67 11.57
CA ASN A 252 11.65 1.95 11.60
C ASN A 252 11.81 0.43 11.47
N THR A 253 12.75 -0.03 10.63
CA THR A 253 13.03 -1.46 10.48
C THR A 253 13.80 -2.00 11.68
N MET A 254 14.87 -1.34 12.11
CA MET A 254 15.72 -1.79 13.21
C MET A 254 15.01 -1.74 14.57
N THR A 255 14.09 -0.80 14.79
CA THR A 255 13.30 -0.75 16.02
C THR A 255 12.45 -2.01 16.19
N LYS A 256 11.85 -2.51 15.12
CA LYS A 256 11.03 -3.72 15.17
C LYS A 256 11.89 -4.97 15.48
N THR A 257 13.04 -5.11 14.82
CA THR A 257 13.96 -6.20 15.06
C THR A 257 14.51 -6.17 16.48
N PHE A 258 14.84 -4.98 16.99
CA PHE A 258 15.34 -4.79 18.36
C PHE A 258 14.29 -5.15 19.43
N ILE A 259 13.05 -4.68 19.29
CA ILE A 259 11.98 -4.93 20.27
C ILE A 259 11.56 -6.41 20.29
N LEU A 260 11.62 -7.10 19.15
CA LEU A 260 11.17 -8.48 19.03
C LEU A 260 12.27 -9.50 19.38
N ARG A 261 13.50 -9.06 19.64
CA ARG A 261 14.55 -9.97 20.11
C ARG A 261 14.19 -10.56 21.48
N PRO A 262 14.23 -11.89 21.65
CA PRO A 262 14.16 -12.46 22.98
C PRO A 262 15.35 -11.96 23.79
N ASN A 263 15.09 -11.47 25.00
CA ASN A 263 16.16 -11.13 25.94
C ASN A 263 16.96 -12.40 26.25
N SER A 264 18.08 -12.58 25.57
CA SER A 264 19.01 -13.67 25.84
C SER A 264 19.86 -13.46 27.11
N GLN A 265 19.57 -12.39 27.88
CA GLN A 265 20.20 -12.02 29.14
C GLN A 265 19.11 -11.64 30.15
N GLY A 266 18.35 -12.61 30.60
CA GLY A 266 17.51 -12.55 31.77
C GLY A 266 18.17 -13.35 32.86
#